data_a036a0508fe5fbc088c27ad3b06a9105
#
_entry.id   a036a0508fe5fbc088c27ad3b06a9105
#
_cell.length_a   1.000
_cell.length_b   1.000
_cell.length_c   1.000
_cell.angle_alpha   90.00
_cell.angle_beta   90.00
_cell.angle_gamma   90.00
#
_symmetry.space_group_name_H-M   'P 1'
#
loop_
_entity.id
_entity.type
_entity.pdbx_description
1 polymer ?
#
loop_
_entity_poly.entity_id
_entity_poly.type
_entity_poly.pdbx_seq_one_letter_code
_entity_poly.pdbx_strand_id
1 'polypeptide(L)'
;MKKLLSAFAAFTALTAAASAADLPRRVAPPPVFTPVPVFTWTGFYAGFNAGYGFNTADTRAPTVVGVPAGVNAASSVFVTAAGAPTTGVLAFGNRNSNDGFVGGGQIGYNYQFTPGSGVVVGIEADAQYVDFGRSRNHYAFATVPGGAINPGTQVFNPNGISGLDFFGTVRGRLGYAWDRTLVYATGGFAYGSGGGRDFGLPNSSRDTFQTGWAVGGGVEYALPTDSFLNFFRSSAVTLKVEGLYVNLDQGNRNNGVFAQTVNGTQYSVFSPGVVSVGPANLYRRETEFAVVRAGLNYKFGSY
;
A
#
# COMPACT_ATOMS: atom_id res chain seq x y z
N MET A 1 -24.74 69.71 77.18
CA MET A 1 -23.91 69.69 76.00
C MET A 1 -23.36 68.30 75.64
N LYS A 2 -22.85 67.48 76.55
CA LYS A 2 -22.28 66.16 76.30
C LYS A 2 -23.27 65.17 75.69
N LYS A 3 -24.55 65.18 76.01
CA LYS A 3 -25.57 64.29 75.49
C LYS A 3 -26.03 64.66 74.10
N LEU A 4 -25.92 65.89 73.65
CA LEU A 4 -26.23 66.36 72.29
C LEU A 4 -25.10 65.98 71.28
N LEU A 5 -23.85 66.01 71.75
CA LEU A 5 -22.70 65.58 70.91
C LEU A 5 -22.72 64.06 70.66
N SER A 6 -23.11 63.25 71.66
CA SER A 6 -23.21 61.81 71.45
C SER A 6 -24.37 61.39 70.54
N ALA A 7 -25.49 62.15 70.60
CA ALA A 7 -26.60 61.90 69.62
C ALA A 7 -26.26 62.28 68.17
N PHE A 8 -25.48 63.34 68.00
CA PHE A 8 -25.04 63.78 66.68
C PHE A 8 -24.01 62.81 66.08
N ALA A 9 -23.08 62.30 66.91
CA ALA A 9 -22.11 61.28 66.47
C ALA A 9 -22.79 59.96 66.15
N ALA A 10 -23.84 59.54 66.79
CA ALA A 10 -24.60 58.34 66.49
C ALA A 10 -25.42 58.50 65.19
N PHE A 11 -25.94 59.69 64.95
CA PHE A 11 -26.70 59.96 63.69
C PHE A 11 -25.80 60.00 62.44
N THR A 12 -24.62 60.57 62.56
CA THR A 12 -23.63 60.55 61.47
C THR A 12 -23.08 59.15 61.18
N ALA A 13 -22.94 58.29 62.19
CA ALA A 13 -22.53 56.89 61.96
C ALA A 13 -23.62 56.05 61.28
N LEU A 14 -24.89 56.32 61.57
CA LEU A 14 -25.99 55.62 60.84
C LEU A 14 -26.13 56.06 59.38
N THR A 15 -25.87 57.31 59.07
CA THR A 15 -25.91 57.79 57.69
C THR A 15 -24.73 57.23 56.81
N ALA A 16 -23.56 57.07 57.48
CA ALA A 16 -22.43 56.42 56.78
C ALA A 16 -22.64 54.90 56.52
N ALA A 17 -23.37 54.23 57.43
CA ALA A 17 -23.73 52.83 57.23
C ALA A 17 -24.79 52.63 56.12
N ALA A 18 -25.71 53.60 55.92
CA ALA A 18 -26.71 53.55 54.89
C ALA A 18 -26.09 53.75 53.48
N SER A 19 -25.04 54.56 53.35
CA SER A 19 -24.35 54.72 52.03
C SER A 19 -23.47 53.55 51.70
N ALA A 20 -23.07 52.70 52.60
CA ALA A 20 -22.29 51.49 52.32
C ALA A 20 -23.16 50.31 51.80
N ALA A 21 -24.50 50.42 52.02
CA ALA A 21 -25.42 49.38 51.56
C ALA A 21 -25.81 49.52 50.05
N ASP A 22 -25.48 50.63 49.41
CA ASP A 22 -25.86 50.97 48.03
C ASP A 22 -24.67 50.87 47.06
N LEU A 23 -23.67 50.04 47.39
CA LEU A 23 -22.61 49.69 46.46
C LEU A 23 -23.23 48.89 45.31
N PRO A 24 -23.11 49.34 44.05
CA PRO A 24 -23.63 48.58 42.93
C PRO A 24 -23.08 47.15 42.99
N ARG A 25 -23.94 46.16 43.06
CA ARG A 25 -23.55 44.77 42.93
C ARG A 25 -22.76 44.65 41.62
N ARG A 26 -21.46 44.33 41.72
CA ARG A 26 -20.70 43.93 40.54
C ARG A 26 -21.48 42.79 39.91
N VAL A 27 -22.15 43.07 38.82
CA VAL A 27 -22.71 42.04 37.97
C VAL A 27 -21.55 41.11 37.61
N ALA A 28 -21.68 39.84 38.01
CA ALA A 28 -20.68 38.86 37.61
C ALA A 28 -20.50 38.94 36.09
N PRO A 29 -19.27 39.02 35.60
CA PRO A 29 -19.03 39.06 34.16
C PRO A 29 -19.79 37.86 33.52
N PRO A 30 -20.46 38.08 32.39
CA PRO A 30 -21.17 37.00 31.71
C PRO A 30 -20.19 35.81 31.53
N PRO A 31 -20.65 34.57 31.67
CA PRO A 31 -19.80 33.41 31.50
C PRO A 31 -19.13 33.50 30.13
N VAL A 32 -17.81 33.55 30.13
CA VAL A 32 -17.01 33.52 28.92
C VAL A 32 -17.20 32.10 28.36
N PHE A 33 -18.01 31.97 27.34
CA PHE A 33 -18.09 30.74 26.55
C PHE A 33 -16.73 30.56 25.86
N THR A 34 -15.84 29.78 26.46
CA THR A 34 -14.69 29.27 25.74
C THR A 34 -15.23 28.27 24.71
N PRO A 35 -15.11 28.54 23.39
CA PRO A 35 -15.53 27.58 22.39
C PRO A 35 -14.81 26.26 22.66
N VAL A 36 -15.54 25.16 22.73
CA VAL A 36 -14.94 23.83 22.82
C VAL A 36 -14.10 23.64 21.55
N PRO A 37 -12.80 23.33 21.67
CA PRO A 37 -11.95 23.16 20.49
C PRO A 37 -12.52 22.04 19.62
N VAL A 38 -12.99 22.41 18.44
CA VAL A 38 -13.53 21.46 17.46
C VAL A 38 -12.36 20.82 16.73
N PHE A 39 -12.36 19.49 16.68
CA PHE A 39 -11.32 18.75 15.97
C PHE A 39 -11.30 19.13 14.47
N THR A 40 -10.11 19.32 13.91
CA THR A 40 -9.91 19.57 12.48
C THR A 40 -8.91 18.57 11.88
N TRP A 41 -9.18 18.12 10.67
CA TRP A 41 -8.30 17.25 9.91
C TRP A 41 -7.16 17.99 9.22
N THR A 42 -7.20 19.32 9.20
CA THR A 42 -6.16 20.16 8.58
C THR A 42 -4.83 19.99 9.30
N GLY A 43 -3.78 19.71 8.56
CA GLY A 43 -2.40 19.63 9.06
C GLY A 43 -1.59 18.51 8.43
N PHE A 44 -0.29 18.54 8.73
CA PHE A 44 0.62 17.47 8.38
C PHE A 44 0.42 16.26 9.31
N TYR A 45 0.66 15.09 8.77
CA TYR A 45 0.71 13.87 9.56
C TYR A 45 1.81 12.94 9.05
N ALA A 46 2.30 12.11 9.96
CA ALA A 46 3.20 11.01 9.63
C ALA A 46 2.75 9.77 10.42
N GLY A 47 2.96 8.62 9.87
CA GLY A 47 2.52 7.38 10.49
C GLY A 47 3.16 6.14 9.89
N PHE A 48 2.74 5.02 10.44
CA PHE A 48 3.12 3.71 9.94
C PHE A 48 1.87 2.86 9.74
N ASN A 49 2.01 1.86 8.89
CA ASN A 49 0.92 0.93 8.60
C ASN A 49 1.47 -0.48 8.40
N ALA A 50 0.59 -1.44 8.60
CA ALA A 50 0.82 -2.84 8.31
C ALA A 50 -0.46 -3.47 7.77
N GLY A 51 -0.31 -4.47 6.93
CA GLY A 51 -1.43 -5.12 6.29
C GLY A 51 -1.04 -6.35 5.51
N TYR A 52 -1.94 -6.76 4.66
CA TYR A 52 -1.78 -7.93 3.81
C TYR A 52 -2.18 -7.61 2.37
N GLY A 53 -1.33 -8.04 1.45
CA GLY A 53 -1.58 -7.97 0.02
C GLY A 53 -2.20 -9.25 -0.51
N PHE A 54 -3.11 -9.10 -1.45
CA PHE A 54 -3.83 -10.20 -2.12
C PHE A 54 -3.63 -10.08 -3.61
N ASN A 55 -3.29 -11.20 -4.25
CA ASN A 55 -3.22 -11.24 -5.70
C ASN A 55 -4.62 -11.06 -6.31
N THR A 56 -4.75 -10.10 -7.21
CA THR A 56 -5.98 -9.84 -7.96
C THR A 56 -5.89 -10.26 -9.43
N ALA A 57 -4.69 -10.67 -9.87
CA ALA A 57 -4.52 -11.17 -11.22
C ALA A 57 -5.30 -12.48 -11.41
N ASP A 58 -6.13 -12.52 -12.43
CA ASP A 58 -6.87 -13.72 -12.83
C ASP A 58 -5.91 -14.91 -12.99
N THR A 59 -6.38 -16.10 -12.60
CA THR A 59 -5.69 -17.37 -12.84
C THR A 59 -5.60 -17.58 -14.34
N ARG A 60 -4.56 -17.06 -14.95
CA ARG A 60 -4.37 -17.15 -16.41
C ARG A 60 -4.18 -18.61 -16.80
N ALA A 61 -4.69 -18.97 -17.98
CA ALA A 61 -4.46 -20.29 -18.56
C ALA A 61 -2.95 -20.63 -18.59
N PRO A 62 -2.56 -21.88 -18.38
CA PRO A 62 -1.16 -22.26 -18.41
C PRO A 62 -0.56 -21.96 -19.79
N THR A 63 0.70 -21.54 -19.81
CA THR A 63 1.46 -21.41 -21.06
C THR A 63 1.98 -22.77 -21.47
N VAL A 64 1.59 -23.24 -22.65
CA VAL A 64 2.03 -24.51 -23.22
C VAL A 64 2.97 -24.23 -24.39
N VAL A 65 4.15 -24.83 -24.35
CA VAL A 65 5.18 -24.64 -25.38
C VAL A 65 5.54 -25.96 -26.02
N GLY A 66 5.28 -26.08 -27.31
CA GLY A 66 5.75 -27.18 -28.13
C GLY A 66 7.18 -26.92 -28.60
N VAL A 67 8.07 -27.85 -28.28
CA VAL A 67 9.51 -27.74 -28.53
C VAL A 67 9.93 -28.67 -29.64
N PRO A 68 10.56 -28.16 -30.74
CA PRO A 68 11.04 -28.99 -31.81
C PRO A 68 12.24 -29.85 -31.38
N ALA A 69 12.49 -30.92 -32.10
CA ALA A 69 13.72 -31.67 -31.95
C ALA A 69 14.94 -30.82 -32.30
N GLY A 70 15.98 -30.87 -31.46
CA GLY A 70 17.26 -30.23 -31.79
C GLY A 70 18.00 -30.94 -32.91
N VAL A 71 19.02 -30.29 -33.44
CA VAL A 71 19.84 -30.86 -34.55
C VAL A 71 20.65 -32.07 -34.03
N ASN A 72 21.03 -32.07 -32.75
CA ASN A 72 21.71 -33.15 -32.06
C ASN A 72 21.29 -33.23 -30.61
N ALA A 73 21.69 -34.29 -29.90
CA ALA A 73 21.31 -34.48 -28.50
C ALA A 73 21.71 -33.28 -27.59
N ALA A 74 22.88 -32.68 -27.78
CA ALA A 74 23.34 -31.57 -26.97
C ALA A 74 22.54 -30.28 -27.18
N SER A 75 21.91 -30.09 -28.32
CA SER A 75 21.04 -28.96 -28.68
C SER A 75 19.56 -29.25 -28.47
N SER A 76 19.18 -30.45 -28.03
CA SER A 76 17.79 -30.87 -27.83
C SER A 76 17.34 -30.71 -26.39
N VAL A 77 16.14 -30.16 -26.23
CA VAL A 77 15.48 -30.08 -24.90
C VAL A 77 14.94 -31.46 -24.51
N PHE A 78 14.49 -32.26 -25.47
CA PHE A 78 13.97 -33.61 -25.25
C PHE A 78 14.79 -34.64 -25.99
N VAL A 79 14.97 -35.80 -25.36
CA VAL A 79 15.63 -36.96 -25.96
C VAL A 79 14.78 -38.22 -25.75
N THR A 80 14.88 -39.17 -26.66
CA THR A 80 14.35 -40.52 -26.52
C THR A 80 15.14 -41.30 -25.46
N ALA A 81 14.66 -42.46 -25.04
CA ALA A 81 15.41 -43.37 -24.19
C ALA A 81 16.80 -43.79 -24.78
N ALA A 82 16.93 -43.78 -26.11
CA ALA A 82 18.21 -44.00 -26.79
C ALA A 82 19.10 -42.76 -26.92
N GLY A 83 18.68 -41.61 -26.36
CA GLY A 83 19.43 -40.36 -26.37
C GLY A 83 19.30 -39.57 -27.69
N ALA A 84 18.44 -39.98 -28.64
CA ALA A 84 18.19 -39.24 -29.85
C ALA A 84 17.30 -38.01 -29.64
N PRO A 85 17.51 -36.91 -30.40
CA PRO A 85 16.65 -35.74 -30.33
C PRO A 85 15.19 -36.06 -30.60
N THR A 86 14.27 -35.48 -29.85
CA THR A 86 12.83 -35.65 -30.06
C THR A 86 12.07 -34.38 -29.78
N THR A 87 10.82 -34.31 -30.22
CA THR A 87 9.90 -33.22 -29.89
C THR A 87 9.22 -33.48 -28.56
N GLY A 88 8.80 -32.41 -27.86
CA GLY A 88 8.05 -32.52 -26.64
C GLY A 88 7.27 -31.26 -26.32
N VAL A 89 6.56 -31.30 -25.21
CA VAL A 89 5.71 -30.20 -24.75
C VAL A 89 6.07 -29.86 -23.33
N LEU A 90 6.22 -28.59 -23.05
CA LEU A 90 6.34 -28.01 -21.69
C LEU A 90 5.10 -27.20 -21.36
N ALA A 91 4.54 -27.41 -20.19
CA ALA A 91 3.44 -26.62 -19.67
C ALA A 91 3.89 -25.88 -18.40
N PHE A 92 3.61 -24.59 -18.34
CA PHE A 92 3.97 -23.71 -17.24
C PHE A 92 2.73 -23.14 -16.59
N GLY A 93 2.60 -23.35 -15.28
CA GLY A 93 1.53 -22.75 -14.51
C GLY A 93 1.73 -21.23 -14.35
N ASN A 94 0.65 -20.48 -14.43
CA ASN A 94 0.64 -19.02 -14.29
C ASN A 94 0.19 -18.55 -12.90
N ARG A 95 0.44 -19.32 -11.85
CA ARG A 95 0.14 -18.89 -10.49
C ARG A 95 1.18 -17.86 -10.04
N ASN A 96 0.85 -16.59 -10.17
CA ASN A 96 1.55 -15.52 -9.47
C ASN A 96 0.94 -15.42 -8.08
N SER A 97 1.71 -15.74 -7.05
CA SER A 97 1.32 -15.56 -5.65
C SER A 97 1.91 -14.22 -5.20
N ASN A 98 1.14 -13.14 -5.39
CA ASN A 98 1.47 -11.81 -4.87
C ASN A 98 0.74 -11.59 -3.53
N ASP A 99 0.68 -12.63 -2.71
CA ASP A 99 0.03 -12.60 -1.41
C ASP A 99 1.11 -12.51 -0.33
N GLY A 100 0.91 -11.66 0.66
CA GLY A 100 1.85 -11.57 1.75
C GLY A 100 1.76 -10.31 2.58
N PHE A 101 2.68 -10.18 3.51
CA PHE A 101 2.77 -9.06 4.41
C PHE A 101 3.18 -7.78 3.66
N VAL A 102 2.55 -6.67 4.06
CA VAL A 102 2.88 -5.31 3.61
C VAL A 102 3.01 -4.43 4.83
N GLY A 103 4.08 -3.67 4.93
CA GLY A 103 4.25 -2.75 6.05
C GLY A 103 5.22 -1.62 5.73
N GLY A 104 4.93 -0.42 6.25
CA GLY A 104 5.75 0.73 5.96
C GLY A 104 5.34 2.02 6.64
N GLY A 105 5.86 3.12 6.10
CA GLY A 105 5.60 4.47 6.58
C GLY A 105 4.81 5.30 5.57
N GLN A 106 4.16 6.33 6.10
CA GLN A 106 3.39 7.29 5.32
C GLN A 106 3.51 8.69 5.89
N ILE A 107 3.46 9.67 5.01
CA ILE A 107 3.39 11.09 5.35
C ILE A 107 2.33 11.76 4.48
N GLY A 108 1.70 12.79 4.99
CA GLY A 108 0.71 13.51 4.21
C GLY A 108 0.30 14.83 4.81
N TYR A 109 -0.53 15.53 4.07
CA TYR A 109 -1.16 16.76 4.48
C TYR A 109 -2.63 16.74 4.08
N ASN A 110 -3.51 17.07 5.02
CA ASN A 110 -4.93 17.25 4.77
C ASN A 110 -5.33 18.72 4.95
N TYR A 111 -6.30 19.15 4.19
CA TYR A 111 -6.98 20.43 4.34
C TYR A 111 -8.49 20.19 4.44
N GLN A 112 -9.10 20.62 5.53
CA GLN A 112 -10.53 20.55 5.77
C GLN A 112 -11.15 21.93 5.56
N PHE A 113 -12.15 22.03 4.71
CA PHE A 113 -12.77 23.31 4.37
C PHE A 113 -13.62 23.89 5.51
N THR A 114 -14.23 23.02 6.31
CA THR A 114 -15.10 23.44 7.43
C THR A 114 -14.74 22.66 8.67
N PRO A 115 -14.33 23.34 9.78
CA PRO A 115 -14.02 22.66 11.04
C PRO A 115 -15.19 21.79 11.56
N GLY A 116 -14.86 20.67 12.17
CA GLY A 116 -15.82 19.71 12.70
C GLY A 116 -16.34 18.75 11.62
N SER A 117 -17.16 19.22 10.70
CA SER A 117 -17.70 18.38 9.63
C SER A 117 -17.58 19.07 8.28
N GLY A 118 -17.10 18.35 7.27
CA GLY A 118 -16.94 18.93 5.96
C GLY A 118 -16.01 18.15 5.05
N VAL A 119 -15.85 18.68 3.84
CA VAL A 119 -14.97 18.11 2.83
C VAL A 119 -13.51 18.25 3.24
N VAL A 120 -12.76 17.18 3.05
CA VAL A 120 -11.32 17.09 3.28
C VAL A 120 -10.64 16.74 1.97
N VAL A 121 -9.64 17.53 1.60
CA VAL A 121 -8.74 17.20 0.49
C VAL A 121 -7.32 17.06 1.03
N GLY A 122 -6.53 16.19 0.42
CA GLY A 122 -5.17 15.97 0.89
C GLY A 122 -4.28 15.29 -0.13
N ILE A 123 -3.03 15.20 0.24
CA ILE A 123 -2.00 14.42 -0.46
C ILE A 123 -1.33 13.49 0.55
N GLU A 124 -1.02 12.28 0.10
CA GLU A 124 -0.31 11.28 0.91
C GLU A 124 0.77 10.63 0.07
N ALA A 125 1.95 10.46 0.65
CA ALA A 125 3.02 9.64 0.10
C ALA A 125 3.34 8.51 1.07
N ASP A 126 3.54 7.31 0.55
CA ASP A 126 3.90 6.15 1.34
C ASP A 126 5.00 5.31 0.69
N ALA A 127 5.69 4.56 1.53
CA ALA A 127 6.71 3.62 1.15
C ALA A 127 6.50 2.33 1.96
N GLN A 128 6.43 1.19 1.26
CA GLN A 128 6.04 -0.10 1.81
C GLN A 128 7.07 -1.16 1.49
N TYR A 129 7.51 -1.87 2.50
CA TYR A 129 8.17 -3.16 2.34
C TYR A 129 7.10 -4.22 2.07
N VAL A 130 7.44 -5.18 1.22
CA VAL A 130 6.55 -6.25 0.81
C VAL A 130 7.27 -7.59 0.97
N ASP A 131 6.60 -8.54 1.61
CA ASP A 131 7.05 -9.93 1.65
C ASP A 131 5.99 -10.79 0.97
N PHE A 132 5.94 -10.69 -0.35
CA PHE A 132 5.10 -11.55 -1.17
C PHE A 132 5.79 -12.88 -1.39
N GLY A 133 5.04 -13.97 -1.21
CA GLY A 133 5.54 -15.31 -1.44
C GLY A 133 6.14 -15.43 -2.84
N ARG A 134 7.41 -15.81 -2.91
CA ARG A 134 8.13 -15.95 -4.19
C ARG A 134 7.54 -17.08 -4.99
N SER A 135 7.01 -16.77 -6.16
CA SER A 135 6.64 -17.79 -7.14
C SER A 135 7.88 -18.58 -7.55
N ARG A 136 7.92 -19.85 -7.16
CA ARG A 136 8.96 -20.74 -7.65
C ARG A 136 8.72 -21.03 -9.12
N ASN A 137 9.79 -21.35 -9.85
CA ASN A 137 9.76 -21.75 -11.25
C ASN A 137 9.06 -23.11 -11.39
N HIS A 138 7.72 -23.11 -11.33
CA HIS A 138 6.92 -24.34 -11.44
C HIS A 138 6.63 -24.65 -12.91
N TYR A 139 6.97 -25.86 -13.33
CA TYR A 139 6.58 -26.39 -14.62
C TYR A 139 6.02 -27.79 -14.49
N ALA A 140 5.12 -28.14 -15.40
CA ALA A 140 4.75 -29.50 -15.72
C ALA A 140 5.13 -29.71 -17.18
N PHE A 141 5.50 -30.92 -17.54
CA PHE A 141 5.83 -31.22 -18.91
C PHE A 141 5.12 -32.49 -19.39
N ALA A 142 4.90 -32.56 -20.70
CA ALA A 142 4.46 -33.75 -21.38
C ALA A 142 5.37 -33.98 -22.60
N THR A 143 5.83 -35.17 -22.77
CA THR A 143 6.64 -35.56 -23.94
C THR A 143 5.89 -36.56 -24.80
N VAL A 144 6.32 -36.76 -26.05
CA VAL A 144 5.89 -37.93 -26.80
C VAL A 144 6.34 -39.22 -26.10
N PRO A 145 5.58 -40.31 -26.21
CA PRO A 145 5.92 -41.58 -25.53
C PRO A 145 7.38 -41.96 -25.76
N GLY A 146 8.08 -42.32 -24.67
CA GLY A 146 9.49 -42.70 -24.71
C GLY A 146 10.48 -41.53 -24.70
N GLY A 147 10.00 -40.28 -24.59
CA GLY A 147 10.83 -39.10 -24.46
C GLY A 147 10.93 -38.59 -23.00
N ALA A 148 12.05 -37.89 -22.73
CA ALA A 148 12.29 -37.22 -21.45
C ALA A 148 13.05 -35.90 -21.68
N ILE A 149 13.06 -35.04 -20.66
CA ILE A 149 13.93 -33.87 -20.67
C ILE A 149 15.37 -34.34 -20.69
N ASN A 150 16.15 -33.78 -21.62
CA ASN A 150 17.57 -34.12 -21.78
C ASN A 150 18.31 -33.79 -20.47
N PRO A 151 19.05 -34.75 -19.89
CA PRO A 151 19.82 -34.51 -18.67
C PRO A 151 20.73 -33.28 -18.81
N GLY A 152 20.71 -32.40 -17.81
CA GLY A 152 21.46 -31.14 -17.83
C GLY A 152 20.76 -29.96 -18.54
N THR A 153 19.60 -30.16 -19.16
CA THR A 153 18.77 -29.06 -19.66
C THR A 153 18.14 -28.31 -18.49
N GLN A 154 18.31 -27.00 -18.46
CA GLN A 154 17.67 -26.11 -17.49
C GLN A 154 16.33 -25.62 -18.10
N VAL A 155 15.27 -25.67 -17.29
CA VAL A 155 13.93 -25.25 -17.70
C VAL A 155 13.49 -24.05 -16.86
N PHE A 156 12.97 -23.03 -17.51
CA PHE A 156 12.56 -21.75 -16.93
C PHE A 156 11.11 -21.44 -17.30
N ASN A 157 10.40 -20.75 -16.43
CA ASN A 157 9.09 -20.23 -16.79
C ASN A 157 9.25 -19.11 -17.84
N PRO A 158 8.65 -19.23 -19.05
CA PRO A 158 8.75 -18.20 -20.08
C PRO A 158 8.12 -16.87 -19.65
N ASN A 159 7.24 -16.92 -18.66
CA ASN A 159 6.64 -15.74 -18.05
C ASN A 159 7.55 -15.07 -17.00
N GLY A 160 8.71 -15.65 -16.67
CA GLY A 160 9.64 -15.18 -15.65
C GLY A 160 9.12 -15.40 -14.21
N ILE A 161 9.87 -14.92 -13.25
CA ILE A 161 9.52 -14.91 -11.84
C ILE A 161 9.09 -13.50 -11.49
N SER A 162 7.88 -13.35 -10.94
CA SER A 162 7.40 -12.09 -10.42
C SER A 162 7.81 -11.98 -8.95
N GLY A 163 8.40 -10.88 -8.57
CA GLY A 163 8.72 -10.53 -7.19
C GLY A 163 8.61 -9.02 -7.01
N LEU A 164 8.04 -8.60 -5.89
CA LEU A 164 8.00 -7.21 -5.46
C LEU A 164 8.54 -7.16 -4.05
N ASP A 165 9.63 -6.42 -3.83
CA ASP A 165 10.25 -6.28 -2.51
C ASP A 165 9.84 -4.96 -1.83
N PHE A 166 9.48 -3.98 -2.66
CA PHE A 166 9.13 -2.64 -2.23
C PHE A 166 8.16 -1.98 -3.21
N PHE A 167 7.19 -1.26 -2.69
CA PHE A 167 6.40 -0.30 -3.46
C PHE A 167 6.12 0.97 -2.67
N GLY A 168 5.84 2.04 -3.39
CA GLY A 168 5.41 3.30 -2.80
C GLY A 168 4.34 3.96 -3.65
N THR A 169 3.61 4.90 -3.05
CA THR A 169 2.59 5.66 -3.76
C THR A 169 2.65 7.13 -3.43
N VAL A 170 2.23 7.96 -4.39
CA VAL A 170 1.93 9.38 -4.17
C VAL A 170 0.51 9.61 -4.65
N ARG A 171 -0.39 9.94 -3.73
CA ARG A 171 -1.83 9.92 -3.98
C ARG A 171 -2.52 11.19 -3.52
N GLY A 172 -3.53 11.61 -4.26
CA GLY A 172 -4.53 12.55 -3.78
C GLY A 172 -5.56 11.86 -2.91
N ARG A 173 -6.10 12.57 -1.92
CA ARG A 173 -7.19 12.12 -1.04
C ARG A 173 -8.36 13.09 -1.15
N LEU A 174 -9.56 12.56 -1.25
CA LEU A 174 -10.81 13.32 -1.20
C LEU A 174 -11.79 12.58 -0.27
N GLY A 175 -12.28 13.26 0.74
CA GLY A 175 -13.16 12.64 1.72
C GLY A 175 -14.11 13.62 2.38
N TYR A 176 -14.89 13.08 3.28
CA TYR A 176 -15.78 13.86 4.13
C TYR A 176 -15.56 13.47 5.59
N ALA A 177 -15.38 14.48 6.42
CA ALA A 177 -15.21 14.33 7.86
C ALA A 177 -16.54 14.56 8.58
N TRP A 178 -16.84 13.68 9.53
CA TRP A 178 -17.87 13.85 10.55
C TRP A 178 -17.15 13.88 11.92
N ASP A 179 -16.86 15.08 12.39
CA ASP A 179 -16.07 15.29 13.60
C ASP A 179 -14.75 14.50 13.58
N ARG A 180 -14.65 13.43 14.33
CA ARG A 180 -13.45 12.59 14.46
C ARG A 180 -13.34 11.44 13.47
N THR A 181 -14.32 11.26 12.59
CA THR A 181 -14.33 10.20 11.58
C THR A 181 -14.19 10.80 10.19
N LEU A 182 -13.21 10.33 9.44
CA LEU A 182 -13.00 10.68 8.03
C LEU A 182 -13.18 9.45 7.16
N VAL A 183 -14.06 9.54 6.17
CA VAL A 183 -14.19 8.56 5.08
C VAL A 183 -13.66 9.19 3.81
N TYR A 184 -12.80 8.49 3.08
CA TYR A 184 -12.14 9.06 1.91
C TYR A 184 -11.90 8.04 0.80
N ALA A 185 -11.84 8.56 -0.42
CA ALA A 185 -11.25 7.90 -1.58
C ALA A 185 -9.86 8.47 -1.85
N THR A 186 -9.01 7.68 -2.48
CA THR A 186 -7.65 8.07 -2.81
C THR A 186 -7.24 7.50 -4.15
N GLY A 187 -6.35 8.20 -4.86
CA GLY A 187 -5.83 7.73 -6.12
C GLY A 187 -4.60 8.52 -6.56
N GLY A 188 -3.72 7.87 -7.29
CA GLY A 188 -2.50 8.50 -7.75
C GLY A 188 -1.48 7.57 -8.37
N PHE A 189 -0.25 8.03 -8.38
CA PHE A 189 0.89 7.34 -8.93
C PHE A 189 1.41 6.28 -7.97
N ALA A 190 1.80 5.13 -8.52
CA ALA A 190 2.46 4.05 -7.80
C ALA A 190 3.79 3.71 -8.46
N TYR A 191 4.75 3.30 -7.65
CA TYR A 191 6.05 2.83 -8.11
C TYR A 191 6.51 1.67 -7.24
N GLY A 192 7.35 0.81 -7.79
CA GLY A 192 7.86 -0.33 -7.06
C GLY A 192 9.16 -0.86 -7.65
N SER A 193 9.85 -1.65 -6.87
CA SER A 193 11.03 -2.37 -7.28
C SER A 193 11.00 -3.77 -6.69
N GLY A 194 11.43 -4.72 -7.48
CA GLY A 194 11.49 -6.11 -7.05
C GLY A 194 12.09 -7.03 -8.11
N GLY A 195 12.30 -8.26 -7.74
CA GLY A 195 12.94 -9.27 -8.60
C GLY A 195 14.38 -9.57 -8.25
N GLY A 196 14.90 -8.98 -7.20
CA GLY A 196 16.31 -8.92 -6.82
C GLY A 196 17.00 -10.21 -6.41
N ARG A 197 16.54 -11.39 -6.75
CA ARG A 197 17.32 -12.65 -6.67
C ARG A 197 16.94 -13.56 -7.81
N ASP A 198 17.48 -13.24 -8.95
CA ASP A 198 17.19 -13.94 -10.19
C ASP A 198 17.88 -15.30 -10.31
N PHE A 199 18.67 -15.73 -9.36
CA PHE A 199 19.44 -16.98 -9.38
C PHE A 199 20.09 -17.28 -10.74
N GLY A 200 20.35 -16.24 -11.57
CA GLY A 200 20.86 -16.37 -12.93
C GLY A 200 19.82 -16.84 -13.96
N LEU A 201 18.52 -16.83 -13.64
CA LEU A 201 17.48 -17.20 -14.59
C LEU A 201 17.33 -16.14 -15.68
N PRO A 202 17.34 -16.51 -16.97
CA PRO A 202 17.33 -15.56 -18.08
C PRO A 202 16.04 -14.74 -18.21
N ASN A 203 14.96 -15.16 -17.57
CA ASN A 203 13.66 -14.46 -17.54
C ASN A 203 13.36 -13.76 -16.23
N SER A 204 14.27 -13.80 -15.27
CA SER A 204 14.11 -13.05 -14.03
C SER A 204 14.43 -11.58 -14.29
N SER A 205 13.58 -10.69 -13.83
CA SER A 205 13.86 -9.27 -13.87
C SER A 205 14.79 -8.93 -12.71
N ARG A 206 16.00 -8.46 -13.04
CA ARG A 206 16.85 -7.77 -12.07
C ARG A 206 16.15 -6.50 -11.64
N ASP A 207 16.28 -6.11 -10.36
CA ASP A 207 15.78 -4.88 -9.73
C ASP A 207 15.18 -3.89 -10.75
N THR A 208 13.97 -4.18 -11.21
CA THR A 208 13.35 -3.37 -12.25
C THR A 208 12.43 -2.39 -11.57
N PHE A 209 12.73 -1.12 -11.71
CA PHE A 209 11.82 -0.07 -11.29
C PHE A 209 10.56 -0.14 -12.16
N GLN A 210 9.42 -0.30 -11.51
CA GLN A 210 8.10 -0.40 -12.12
C GLN A 210 7.30 0.85 -11.74
N THR A 211 6.47 1.30 -12.64
CA THR A 211 5.58 2.45 -12.40
C THR A 211 4.16 2.09 -12.77
N GLY A 212 3.21 2.77 -12.14
CA GLY A 212 1.82 2.50 -12.39
C GLY A 212 0.90 3.44 -11.61
N TRP A 213 -0.24 2.93 -11.22
CA TRP A 213 -1.24 3.69 -10.49
C TRP A 213 -1.81 2.89 -9.33
N ALA A 214 -2.34 3.62 -8.36
CA ALA A 214 -3.06 3.05 -7.23
C ALA A 214 -4.37 3.81 -7.01
N VAL A 215 -5.43 3.09 -6.64
CA VAL A 215 -6.72 3.64 -6.28
C VAL A 215 -7.28 2.89 -5.07
N GLY A 216 -8.02 3.58 -4.23
CA GLY A 216 -8.62 2.95 -3.06
C GLY A 216 -9.41 3.89 -2.21
N GLY A 217 -9.62 3.50 -0.97
CA GLY A 217 -10.33 4.31 0.02
C GLY A 217 -10.21 3.72 1.41
N GLY A 218 -10.63 4.50 2.38
CA GLY A 218 -10.50 4.08 3.76
C GLY A 218 -11.33 4.91 4.72
N VAL A 219 -11.24 4.50 5.96
CA VAL A 219 -11.82 5.19 7.11
C VAL A 219 -10.70 5.49 8.09
N GLU A 220 -10.69 6.72 8.61
CA GLU A 220 -9.73 7.17 9.61
C GLU A 220 -10.50 7.76 10.79
N TYR A 221 -10.09 7.40 12.01
CA TYR A 221 -10.71 7.85 13.25
C TYR A 221 -9.69 8.53 14.16
N ALA A 222 -9.95 9.77 14.54
CA ALA A 222 -9.10 10.53 15.45
C ALA A 222 -9.41 10.15 16.91
N LEU A 223 -8.42 9.56 17.56
CA LEU A 223 -8.54 9.14 18.96
C LEU A 223 -8.68 10.35 19.88
N PRO A 224 -9.47 10.24 20.95
CA PRO A 224 -9.51 11.25 22.02
C PRO A 224 -8.12 11.52 22.61
N THR A 225 -7.88 12.74 23.09
CA THR A 225 -6.59 13.15 23.65
C THR A 225 -6.19 12.40 24.92
N ASP A 226 -7.17 11.88 25.64
CA ASP A 226 -7.02 11.06 26.85
C ASP A 226 -6.83 9.56 26.56
N SER A 227 -6.86 9.17 25.28
CA SER A 227 -6.60 7.78 24.87
C SER A 227 -5.20 7.34 25.27
N PHE A 228 -5.06 6.11 25.75
CA PHE A 228 -3.78 5.51 26.12
C PHE A 228 -2.78 5.40 24.95
N LEU A 229 -3.27 5.39 23.70
CA LEU A 229 -2.43 5.41 22.49
C LEU A 229 -1.93 6.81 22.14
N ASN A 230 -2.44 7.86 22.78
CA ASN A 230 -1.99 9.22 22.56
C ASN A 230 -0.86 9.60 23.53
N PHE A 231 0.34 9.05 23.28
CA PHE A 231 1.51 9.25 24.17
C PHE A 231 1.94 10.71 24.33
N PHE A 232 1.63 11.55 23.36
CA PHE A 232 2.11 12.94 23.34
C PHE A 232 1.09 13.98 23.79
N ARG A 233 -0.14 13.62 24.09
CA ARG A 233 -1.25 14.45 24.62
C ARG A 233 -1.50 15.80 23.94
N SER A 234 -0.64 16.21 23.00
CA SER A 234 -0.69 17.52 22.32
C SER A 234 -1.13 17.45 20.86
N SER A 235 -1.26 16.25 20.31
CA SER A 235 -1.56 16.04 18.89
C SER A 235 -2.54 14.89 18.74
N ALA A 236 -3.33 14.90 17.67
CA ALA A 236 -4.27 13.82 17.43
C ALA A 236 -3.55 12.60 16.85
N VAL A 237 -3.70 11.48 17.53
CA VAL A 237 -3.38 10.17 16.96
C VAL A 237 -4.62 9.67 16.22
N THR A 238 -4.44 9.21 14.98
CA THR A 238 -5.54 8.66 14.20
C THR A 238 -5.29 7.19 13.88
N LEU A 239 -6.34 6.39 13.92
CA LEU A 239 -6.37 5.00 13.49
C LEU A 239 -6.98 4.96 12.09
N LYS A 240 -6.27 4.36 11.14
CA LYS A 240 -6.68 4.26 9.73
C LYS A 240 -6.85 2.81 9.32
N VAL A 241 -7.91 2.52 8.56
CA VAL A 241 -8.07 1.28 7.79
C VAL A 241 -8.29 1.66 6.34
N GLU A 242 -7.49 1.09 5.45
CA GLU A 242 -7.48 1.45 4.03
C GLU A 242 -7.39 0.21 3.16
N GLY A 243 -8.16 0.19 2.08
CA GLY A 243 -8.03 -0.75 0.98
C GLY A 243 -7.47 -0.05 -0.26
N LEU A 244 -6.44 -0.63 -0.89
CA LEU A 244 -5.82 -0.13 -2.11
C LEU A 244 -5.79 -1.22 -3.16
N TYR A 245 -6.07 -0.84 -4.39
CA TYR A 245 -5.73 -1.60 -5.59
C TYR A 245 -4.54 -0.94 -6.27
N VAL A 246 -3.52 -1.72 -6.58
CA VAL A 246 -2.26 -1.26 -7.17
C VAL A 246 -2.01 -2.03 -8.46
N ASN A 247 -1.73 -1.30 -9.53
CA ASN A 247 -1.35 -1.84 -10.82
C ASN A 247 0.00 -1.23 -11.23
N LEU A 248 1.03 -2.08 -11.37
CA LEU A 248 2.38 -1.70 -11.78
C LEU A 248 2.70 -2.35 -13.12
N ASP A 249 3.11 -1.55 -14.10
CA ASP A 249 3.57 -2.01 -15.41
C ASP A 249 5.05 -2.40 -15.33
N GLN A 250 5.35 -3.65 -15.60
CA GLN A 250 6.73 -4.19 -15.63
C GLN A 250 7.46 -3.89 -16.94
N GLY A 251 6.78 -3.31 -17.92
CA GLY A 251 7.35 -3.07 -19.25
C GLY A 251 7.63 -4.37 -20.02
N ASN A 252 8.20 -4.21 -21.23
CA ASN A 252 8.40 -5.29 -22.21
C ASN A 252 9.81 -5.91 -22.10
N ARG A 253 10.17 -6.48 -20.95
CA ARG A 253 11.54 -6.98 -20.69
C ARG A 253 11.68 -8.50 -20.62
N ASN A 254 10.63 -9.26 -20.95
CA ASN A 254 10.70 -10.70 -20.97
C ASN A 254 11.16 -11.22 -22.33
N ASN A 255 12.29 -11.92 -22.36
CA ASN A 255 12.81 -12.56 -23.57
C ASN A 255 12.15 -13.91 -23.88
N GLY A 256 11.18 -14.35 -23.05
CA GLY A 256 10.41 -15.59 -23.26
C GLY A 256 11.23 -16.87 -23.28
N VAL A 257 12.46 -16.87 -22.73
CA VAL A 257 13.31 -18.05 -22.64
C VAL A 257 12.69 -19.07 -21.70
N PHE A 258 12.53 -20.30 -22.16
CA PHE A 258 11.96 -21.38 -21.36
C PHE A 258 12.89 -22.58 -21.17
N ALA A 259 13.93 -22.71 -21.98
CA ALA A 259 14.90 -23.79 -21.83
C ALA A 259 16.31 -23.35 -22.26
N GLN A 260 17.31 -23.89 -21.58
CA GLN A 260 18.71 -23.82 -21.96
C GLN A 260 19.29 -25.24 -21.96
N THR A 261 19.76 -25.65 -23.12
CA THR A 261 20.29 -27.01 -23.32
C THR A 261 21.71 -27.13 -22.81
N VAL A 262 22.24 -28.37 -22.80
CA VAL A 262 23.56 -28.72 -22.28
C VAL A 262 24.70 -27.93 -22.94
N ASN A 263 24.56 -27.64 -24.24
CA ASN A 263 25.55 -26.85 -24.97
C ASN A 263 25.33 -25.33 -24.89
N GLY A 264 24.40 -24.86 -24.03
CA GLY A 264 24.11 -23.45 -23.82
C GLY A 264 23.12 -22.85 -24.83
N THR A 265 22.55 -23.64 -25.73
CA THR A 265 21.52 -23.16 -26.67
C THR A 265 20.25 -22.77 -25.88
N GLN A 266 19.80 -21.52 -26.03
CA GLN A 266 18.59 -21.02 -25.38
C GLN A 266 17.40 -21.13 -26.35
N TYR A 267 16.30 -21.69 -25.86
CA TYR A 267 15.00 -21.71 -26.54
C TYR A 267 14.06 -20.70 -25.89
N SER A 268 13.51 -19.87 -26.73
CA SER A 268 12.50 -18.88 -26.38
C SER A 268 11.18 -19.23 -27.06
N VAL A 269 10.08 -18.73 -26.57
CA VAL A 269 8.75 -18.86 -27.21
C VAL A 269 8.73 -18.23 -28.62
N PHE A 270 9.76 -17.45 -28.96
CA PHE A 270 9.97 -16.83 -30.28
C PHE A 270 10.98 -17.59 -31.16
N SER A 271 11.58 -18.66 -30.66
CA SER A 271 12.55 -19.43 -31.43
C SER A 271 11.87 -20.13 -32.62
N PRO A 272 12.56 -20.23 -33.75
CA PRO A 272 12.01 -20.94 -34.92
C PRO A 272 11.57 -22.36 -34.57
N GLY A 273 10.38 -22.74 -35.03
CA GLY A 273 9.81 -24.06 -34.80
C GLY A 273 9.18 -24.29 -33.45
N VAL A 274 9.29 -23.35 -32.51
CA VAL A 274 8.60 -23.38 -31.23
C VAL A 274 7.16 -22.92 -31.44
N VAL A 275 6.21 -23.71 -30.95
CA VAL A 275 4.78 -23.35 -30.95
C VAL A 275 4.36 -23.08 -29.52
N SER A 276 3.90 -21.89 -29.24
CA SER A 276 3.40 -21.51 -27.89
C SER A 276 1.89 -21.28 -27.94
N VAL A 277 1.19 -21.88 -26.96
CA VAL A 277 -0.23 -21.65 -26.70
C VAL A 277 -0.36 -21.15 -25.29
N GLY A 278 -0.93 -19.97 -25.14
CA GLY A 278 -1.09 -19.33 -23.83
C GLY A 278 -1.79 -17.99 -23.96
N PRO A 279 -1.94 -17.25 -22.88
CA PRO A 279 -2.56 -15.94 -22.93
C PRO A 279 -1.82 -15.05 -23.93
N ALA A 280 -2.58 -14.32 -24.73
CA ALA A 280 -2.09 -13.47 -25.83
C ALA A 280 -1.10 -12.36 -25.41
N ASN A 281 -0.90 -12.16 -24.12
CA ASN A 281 -0.10 -11.10 -23.51
C ASN A 281 1.20 -11.62 -22.87
N LEU A 282 1.94 -12.50 -23.55
CA LEU A 282 3.29 -12.90 -23.11
C LEU A 282 4.27 -11.71 -23.02
N TYR A 283 3.92 -10.58 -23.63
CA TYR A 283 4.77 -9.40 -23.75
C TYR A 283 4.51 -8.31 -22.71
N ARG A 284 3.35 -8.29 -22.08
CA ARG A 284 2.97 -7.24 -21.14
C ARG A 284 2.65 -7.84 -19.79
N ARG A 285 3.44 -7.51 -18.81
CA ARG A 285 3.23 -7.94 -17.45
C ARG A 285 2.84 -6.75 -16.59
N GLU A 286 1.69 -6.90 -15.99
CA GLU A 286 1.22 -6.01 -14.95
C GLU A 286 1.28 -6.76 -13.62
N THR A 287 1.83 -6.14 -12.60
CA THR A 287 1.74 -6.63 -11.23
C THR A 287 0.52 -6.00 -10.60
N GLU A 288 -0.54 -6.78 -10.49
CA GLU A 288 -1.81 -6.35 -9.92
C GLU A 288 -2.00 -7.00 -8.56
N PHE A 289 -2.30 -6.20 -7.57
CA PHE A 289 -2.62 -6.68 -6.23
C PHE A 289 -3.50 -5.69 -5.48
N ALA A 290 -4.31 -6.21 -4.57
CA ALA A 290 -5.04 -5.43 -3.59
C ALA A 290 -4.34 -5.51 -2.24
N VAL A 291 -4.36 -4.42 -1.49
CA VAL A 291 -3.80 -4.36 -0.13
C VAL A 291 -4.89 -3.89 0.82
N VAL A 292 -5.05 -4.60 1.93
CA VAL A 292 -5.82 -4.11 3.08
C VAL A 292 -4.84 -3.85 4.20
N ARG A 293 -4.83 -2.62 4.71
CA ARG A 293 -3.88 -2.20 5.73
C ARG A 293 -4.54 -1.38 6.85
N ALA A 294 -4.02 -1.53 8.06
CA ALA A 294 -4.33 -0.69 9.20
C ALA A 294 -3.10 0.15 9.55
N GLY A 295 -3.30 1.38 10.00
CA GLY A 295 -2.21 2.27 10.33
C GLY A 295 -2.55 3.22 11.46
N LEU A 296 -1.49 3.74 12.06
CA LEU A 296 -1.54 4.81 13.05
C LEU A 296 -0.85 6.04 12.46
N ASN A 297 -1.52 7.18 12.49
CA ASN A 297 -0.95 8.47 12.12
C ASN A 297 -0.84 9.37 13.35
N TYR A 298 0.22 10.12 13.38
CA TYR A 298 0.41 11.23 14.27
C TYR A 298 0.23 12.53 13.52
N LYS A 299 -0.79 13.31 13.86
CA LYS A 299 -1.08 14.59 13.24
C LYS A 299 -0.34 15.72 13.98
N PHE A 300 0.40 16.50 13.23
CA PHE A 300 1.09 17.69 13.72
C PHE A 300 0.19 18.93 13.56
N GLY A 301 0.22 19.81 14.53
CA GLY A 301 -0.54 21.07 14.51
C GLY A 301 -1.53 21.18 15.66
N SER A 302 -1.96 22.40 15.91
CA SER A 302 -2.96 22.72 16.93
C SER A 302 -4.37 22.33 16.47
N TYR A 303 -5.22 22.03 17.46
CA TYR A 303 -6.67 21.87 17.29
C TYR A 303 -7.32 23.13 16.75
#